data_c4479d9a18926f6e1ce47b00853f7fb8
#
_entry.id   c4479d9a18926f6e1ce47b00853f7fb8
#
_cell.length_a   1.000
_cell.length_b   1.000
_cell.length_c   1.000
_cell.angle_alpha   90.00
_cell.angle_beta   90.00
_cell.angle_gamma   90.00
#
_symmetry.space_group_name_H-M   'P 1'
#
loop_
_entity.id
_entity.type
_entity.pdbx_description
1 polymer ?
#
loop_
_entity_poly.entity_id
_entity_poly.type
_entity_poly.pdbx_seq_one_letter_code
_entity_poly.pdbx_strand_id
1 'polypeptide(L)'
;MKLLGRGMMLGACILMLTVSLRAQDDLGKQLSKVAGLNAKNYLGSFLSGLGADLNSGLYHSADLHEVLGFDIGLKVGAVMVKDEDRVFDLEMPDQVTYLGFTLQAGTDYDKMITGSPTVLGDGAGKEVKVKSTSPYIPLRGQTLFTTPSGFNLKYLPLVAPQASIGLPLGLEVIGRFIPTVSLPEDAGKVNFVGFGLRHDIDQYIPLLPIDIAVHFMTQKLTISDNADKKLLTATGTAYGIEVSKSLVLFTLYGGFQIEKSTWDIESYTFSDVSSGTTVQVPGFSLEGANTSRFHAGIRMLLLFVNIHADYSFATQPVLTAGVGISFR
;
A
#
# COMPACT_ATOMS: atom_id res chain seq x y z
N MET A 1 -28.03 -3.37 22.94
CA MET A 1 -27.86 -2.54 21.75
C MET A 1 -26.57 -1.70 21.70
N LYS A 2 -25.69 -1.71 22.73
CA LYS A 2 -24.43 -0.91 22.77
C LYS A 2 -23.16 -1.67 22.37
N LEU A 3 -23.23 -2.96 22.10
CA LEU A 3 -22.06 -3.77 21.68
C LEU A 3 -21.98 -4.04 20.16
N LEU A 4 -23.09 -3.90 19.42
CA LEU A 4 -23.09 -4.13 17.97
C LEU A 4 -22.36 -3.02 17.16
N GLY A 5 -22.37 -1.79 17.66
CA GLY A 5 -21.71 -0.66 16.95
C GLY A 5 -20.19 -0.69 16.96
N ARG A 6 -19.58 -1.25 18.01
CA ARG A 6 -18.11 -1.33 18.14
C ARG A 6 -17.49 -2.45 17.28
N GLY A 7 -18.22 -3.57 17.16
CA GLY A 7 -17.79 -4.69 16.31
C GLY A 7 -17.88 -4.41 14.81
N MET A 8 -18.87 -3.60 14.41
CA MET A 8 -19.11 -3.31 12.98
C MET A 8 -18.10 -2.31 12.40
N MET A 9 -17.58 -1.38 13.21
CA MET A 9 -16.60 -0.38 12.76
C MET A 9 -15.18 -0.98 12.67
N LEU A 10 -14.79 -1.84 13.62
CA LEU A 10 -13.57 -2.65 13.51
C LEU A 10 -13.70 -3.70 12.39
N GLY A 11 -14.87 -4.31 12.26
CA GLY A 11 -15.14 -5.34 11.23
C GLY A 11 -15.03 -4.82 9.80
N ALA A 12 -15.43 -3.57 9.52
CA ALA A 12 -15.31 -2.98 8.18
C ALA A 12 -13.84 -2.65 7.82
N CYS A 13 -13.05 -2.14 8.79
CA CYS A 13 -11.60 -1.96 8.59
C CYS A 13 -10.89 -3.30 8.39
N ILE A 14 -11.29 -4.32 9.12
CA ILE A 14 -10.76 -5.68 9.03
C ILE A 14 -11.22 -6.37 7.74
N LEU A 15 -12.46 -6.13 7.27
CA LEU A 15 -12.97 -6.76 6.03
C LEU A 15 -12.24 -6.25 4.77
N MET A 16 -11.83 -4.97 4.74
CA MET A 16 -11.05 -4.44 3.61
C MET A 16 -9.58 -4.90 3.66
N LEU A 17 -9.04 -5.12 4.84
CA LEU A 17 -7.75 -5.79 5.02
C LEU A 17 -7.85 -7.30 4.69
N THR A 18 -8.98 -7.98 4.94
CA THR A 18 -9.13 -9.43 4.71
C THR A 18 -9.15 -9.84 3.24
N VAL A 19 -9.61 -8.99 2.33
CA VAL A 19 -9.45 -9.23 0.88
C VAL A 19 -7.97 -9.23 0.49
N SER A 20 -7.16 -8.41 1.15
CA SER A 20 -5.70 -8.39 1.00
C SER A 20 -5.00 -9.57 1.72
N LEU A 21 -5.66 -10.26 2.65
CA LEU A 21 -5.04 -11.22 3.59
C LEU A 21 -5.21 -12.68 3.21
N ARG A 22 -6.27 -13.05 2.48
CA ARG A 22 -6.28 -14.33 1.73
C ARG A 22 -5.14 -14.38 0.73
N ALA A 23 -4.72 -13.21 0.24
CA ALA A 23 -3.51 -13.02 -0.51
C ALA A 23 -2.21 -13.32 0.27
N GLN A 24 -2.19 -13.25 1.58
CA GLN A 24 -0.97 -13.27 2.38
C GLN A 24 -0.47 -14.68 2.71
N ASP A 25 -1.35 -15.65 2.98
CA ASP A 25 -0.99 -17.07 3.13
C ASP A 25 -0.51 -17.64 1.78
N ASP A 26 -1.19 -17.26 0.69
CA ASP A 26 -0.76 -17.63 -0.65
C ASP A 26 0.47 -16.82 -1.09
N LEU A 27 0.64 -15.57 -0.65
CA LEU A 27 1.81 -14.74 -0.94
C LEU A 27 3.09 -15.34 -0.34
N GLY A 28 3.05 -15.82 0.91
CA GLY A 28 4.19 -16.51 1.54
C GLY A 28 4.61 -17.75 0.75
N LYS A 29 3.64 -18.57 0.33
CA LYS A 29 3.88 -19.75 -0.53
C LYS A 29 4.38 -19.39 -1.91
N GLN A 30 3.95 -18.26 -2.47
CA GLN A 30 4.35 -17.81 -3.79
C GLN A 30 5.71 -17.12 -3.78
N LEU A 31 6.02 -16.34 -2.75
CA LEU A 31 7.37 -15.78 -2.54
C LEU A 31 8.44 -16.87 -2.45
N SER A 32 8.09 -18.03 -1.87
CA SER A 32 9.02 -19.17 -1.84
C SER A 32 9.34 -19.73 -3.22
N LYS A 33 8.42 -19.61 -4.19
CA LYS A 33 8.62 -20.07 -5.59
C LYS A 33 9.48 -19.10 -6.42
N VAL A 34 9.53 -17.82 -6.04
CA VAL A 34 10.32 -16.79 -6.71
C VAL A 34 11.40 -16.21 -5.81
N ALA A 35 11.87 -16.99 -4.84
CA ALA A 35 12.90 -16.57 -3.90
C ALA A 35 14.07 -15.89 -4.64
N GLY A 36 14.42 -14.70 -4.18
CA GLY A 36 15.55 -13.94 -4.70
C GLY A 36 15.16 -12.86 -5.73
N LEU A 37 15.74 -12.92 -6.91
CA LEU A 37 15.79 -11.84 -7.89
C LEU A 37 14.42 -11.30 -8.35
N ASN A 38 13.42 -12.17 -8.47
CA ASN A 38 12.12 -11.83 -9.03
C ASN A 38 11.07 -11.39 -8.00
N ALA A 39 11.30 -11.63 -6.70
CA ALA A 39 10.35 -11.26 -5.65
C ALA A 39 10.11 -9.74 -5.62
N LYS A 40 11.14 -8.97 -5.87
CA LYS A 40 11.08 -7.51 -5.96
C LYS A 40 10.16 -7.03 -7.09
N ASN A 41 10.24 -7.65 -8.27
CA ASN A 41 9.41 -7.29 -9.42
C ASN A 41 7.96 -7.75 -9.22
N TYR A 42 7.77 -8.93 -8.66
CA TYR A 42 6.44 -9.48 -8.35
C TYR A 42 5.66 -8.61 -7.36
N LEU A 43 6.32 -8.06 -6.33
CA LEU A 43 5.70 -7.23 -5.28
C LEU A 43 5.77 -5.74 -5.57
N GLY A 44 6.65 -5.29 -6.48
CA GLY A 44 7.01 -3.89 -6.62
C GLY A 44 5.83 -2.95 -6.80
N SER A 45 4.96 -3.23 -7.77
CA SER A 45 3.78 -2.40 -8.04
C SER A 45 2.78 -2.39 -6.88
N PHE A 46 2.59 -3.54 -6.20
CA PHE A 46 1.73 -3.64 -5.02
C PHE A 46 2.22 -2.75 -3.87
N LEU A 47 3.50 -2.87 -3.52
CA LEU A 47 4.10 -2.09 -2.43
C LEU A 47 4.18 -0.60 -2.79
N SER A 48 4.49 -0.29 -4.05
CA SER A 48 4.46 1.09 -4.55
C SER A 48 3.07 1.72 -4.43
N GLY A 49 2.03 0.99 -4.83
CA GLY A 49 0.65 1.44 -4.71
C GLY A 49 0.24 1.67 -3.25
N LEU A 50 0.49 0.72 -2.36
CA LEU A 50 0.21 0.90 -0.93
C LEU A 50 1.01 2.06 -0.33
N GLY A 51 2.25 2.29 -0.78
CA GLY A 51 3.05 3.44 -0.36
C GLY A 51 2.46 4.77 -0.80
N ALA A 52 1.88 4.82 -2.01
CA ALA A 52 1.14 5.98 -2.49
C ALA A 52 -0.11 6.25 -1.64
N ASP A 53 -0.84 5.19 -1.28
CA ASP A 53 -2.03 5.32 -0.44
C ASP A 53 -1.68 5.75 0.99
N LEU A 54 -0.60 5.22 1.55
CA LEU A 54 -0.10 5.60 2.88
C LEU A 54 0.04 7.13 3.00
N ASN A 55 0.56 7.81 1.99
CA ASN A 55 0.76 9.26 1.95
C ASN A 55 -0.46 10.05 1.43
N SER A 56 -1.63 9.41 1.26
CA SER A 56 -2.86 10.05 0.78
C SER A 56 -3.80 10.51 1.91
N GLY A 57 -4.77 11.36 1.57
CA GLY A 57 -5.86 11.75 2.47
C GLY A 57 -5.41 12.42 3.75
N LEU A 58 -4.32 13.19 3.73
CA LEU A 58 -3.76 13.81 4.94
C LEU A 58 -4.67 14.92 5.49
N TYR A 59 -5.36 15.64 4.62
CA TYR A 59 -6.23 16.74 4.97
C TYR A 59 -7.43 16.85 4.00
N HIS A 60 -8.37 17.72 4.32
CA HIS A 60 -9.57 18.01 3.52
C HIS A 60 -9.96 19.50 3.55
N SER A 61 -9.10 20.34 4.13
CA SER A 61 -9.20 21.81 4.16
C SER A 61 -7.84 22.37 4.54
N ALA A 62 -7.43 23.51 3.98
CA ALA A 62 -6.26 24.28 4.42
C ALA A 62 -6.60 25.23 5.59
N ASP A 63 -7.89 25.48 5.85
CA ASP A 63 -8.38 26.20 7.01
C ASP A 63 -8.25 25.30 8.25
N LEU A 64 -7.24 25.56 9.08
CA LEU A 64 -6.88 24.77 10.26
C LEU A 64 -7.89 24.99 11.41
N HIS A 65 -7.95 24.04 12.32
CA HIS A 65 -8.78 24.16 13.52
C HIS A 65 -8.23 25.24 14.47
N GLU A 66 -9.14 25.98 15.08
CA GLU A 66 -8.79 26.88 16.19
C GLU A 66 -8.22 26.10 17.37
N VAL A 67 -7.73 26.81 18.38
CA VAL A 67 -7.14 26.18 19.58
C VAL A 67 -8.18 25.27 20.26
N LEU A 68 -7.83 23.98 20.40
CA LEU A 68 -8.67 22.88 20.88
C LEU A 68 -9.81 22.45 19.93
N GLY A 69 -9.98 23.08 18.78
CA GLY A 69 -10.79 22.52 17.70
C GLY A 69 -10.19 21.22 17.22
N PHE A 70 -11.00 20.27 16.75
CA PHE A 70 -10.53 18.95 16.39
C PHE A 70 -11.31 18.33 15.22
N ASP A 71 -10.68 17.38 14.56
CA ASP A 71 -11.31 16.46 13.62
C ASP A 71 -10.97 15.03 14.00
N ILE A 72 -11.95 14.14 13.96
CA ILE A 72 -11.75 12.70 14.16
C ILE A 72 -12.56 11.97 13.09
N GLY A 73 -11.89 11.14 12.31
CA GLY A 73 -12.58 10.44 11.22
C GLY A 73 -11.82 9.23 10.68
N LEU A 74 -12.42 8.65 9.65
CA LEU A 74 -11.85 7.59 8.86
C LEU A 74 -11.53 8.12 7.47
N LYS A 75 -10.34 7.82 6.99
CA LYS A 75 -9.90 8.04 5.63
C LYS A 75 -9.78 6.69 4.92
N VAL A 76 -10.26 6.62 3.71
CA VAL A 76 -10.13 5.45 2.84
C VAL A 76 -9.49 5.92 1.55
N GLY A 77 -8.29 5.47 1.29
CA GLY A 77 -7.64 5.61 0.00
C GLY A 77 -7.87 4.36 -0.85
N ALA A 78 -7.81 4.53 -2.15
CA ALA A 78 -7.88 3.45 -3.12
C ALA A 78 -6.98 3.76 -4.31
N VAL A 79 -5.85 3.08 -4.41
CA VAL A 79 -4.96 3.18 -5.56
C VAL A 79 -5.59 2.45 -6.73
N MET A 80 -5.66 3.09 -7.88
CA MET A 80 -6.12 2.46 -9.12
C MET A 80 -4.97 1.70 -9.77
N VAL A 81 -5.11 0.38 -9.87
CA VAL A 81 -4.12 -0.50 -10.49
C VAL A 81 -4.16 -0.33 -12.01
N LYS A 82 -3.03 0.01 -12.60
CA LYS A 82 -2.88 0.13 -14.06
C LYS A 82 -2.56 -1.22 -14.69
N ASP A 83 -2.80 -1.36 -15.98
CA ASP A 83 -2.51 -2.60 -16.69
C ASP A 83 -1.00 -2.94 -16.68
N GLU A 84 -0.14 -1.93 -16.72
CA GLU A 84 1.31 -2.07 -16.63
C GLU A 84 1.79 -2.62 -15.27
N ASP A 85 1.02 -2.40 -14.19
CA ASP A 85 1.32 -2.90 -12.84
C ASP A 85 0.96 -4.38 -12.66
N ARG A 86 0.26 -4.98 -13.62
CA ARG A 86 -0.31 -6.32 -13.52
C ARG A 86 0.62 -7.42 -13.99
N VAL A 87 1.65 -7.06 -14.75
CA VAL A 87 2.59 -8.03 -15.36
C VAL A 87 4.03 -7.58 -15.14
N PHE A 88 4.93 -8.55 -15.14
CA PHE A 88 6.37 -8.33 -15.12
C PHE A 88 7.10 -9.40 -15.92
N ASP A 89 8.35 -9.16 -16.28
CA ASP A 89 9.19 -10.12 -16.91
C ASP A 89 10.06 -10.83 -15.85
N LEU A 90 9.86 -12.15 -15.73
CA LEU A 90 10.58 -12.97 -14.77
C LEU A 90 11.87 -13.47 -15.42
N GLU A 91 12.99 -13.24 -14.76
CA GLU A 91 14.30 -13.75 -15.20
C GLU A 91 14.61 -15.09 -14.54
N MET A 92 14.84 -16.11 -15.36
CA MET A 92 15.26 -17.43 -14.90
C MET A 92 16.77 -17.47 -14.67
N PRO A 93 17.26 -18.29 -13.73
CA PRO A 93 18.69 -18.54 -13.56
C PRO A 93 19.35 -19.02 -14.85
N ASP A 94 20.66 -18.81 -14.99
CA ASP A 94 21.41 -19.32 -16.17
C ASP A 94 21.41 -20.82 -16.24
N GLN A 95 21.35 -21.50 -15.11
CA GLN A 95 21.33 -22.95 -14.98
C GLN A 95 20.32 -23.40 -13.92
N VAL A 96 19.64 -24.50 -14.19
CA VAL A 96 18.73 -25.18 -13.26
C VAL A 96 19.05 -26.66 -13.24
N THR A 97 19.19 -27.23 -12.03
CA THR A 97 19.29 -28.69 -11.89
C THR A 97 17.89 -29.28 -11.72
N TYR A 98 17.50 -30.16 -12.63
CA TYR A 98 16.21 -30.82 -12.63
C TYR A 98 16.37 -32.30 -12.89
N LEU A 99 15.89 -33.18 -12.02
CA LEU A 99 15.98 -34.65 -12.09
C LEU A 99 17.42 -35.13 -12.37
N GLY A 100 18.44 -34.46 -11.80
CA GLY A 100 19.83 -34.79 -11.97
C GLY A 100 20.49 -34.25 -13.24
N PHE A 101 19.78 -33.55 -14.10
CA PHE A 101 20.27 -32.90 -15.31
C PHE A 101 20.49 -31.41 -15.06
N THR A 102 21.61 -30.87 -15.56
CA THR A 102 21.88 -29.44 -15.55
C THR A 102 21.39 -28.81 -16.85
N LEU A 103 20.30 -28.09 -16.78
CA LEU A 103 19.64 -27.40 -17.89
C LEU A 103 20.16 -25.96 -18.00
N GLN A 104 20.32 -25.47 -19.24
CA GLN A 104 20.85 -24.14 -19.55
C GLN A 104 19.77 -23.22 -20.09
N ALA A 105 19.73 -21.99 -19.59
CA ALA A 105 18.87 -20.93 -20.12
C ALA A 105 19.21 -20.67 -21.60
N GLY A 106 18.18 -20.36 -22.38
CA GLY A 106 18.30 -20.15 -23.83
C GLY A 106 18.29 -21.46 -24.64
N THR A 107 18.98 -22.50 -24.20
CA THR A 107 19.04 -23.81 -24.84
C THR A 107 17.88 -24.70 -24.40
N ASP A 108 17.74 -24.92 -23.11
CA ASP A 108 16.77 -25.89 -22.56
C ASP A 108 15.48 -25.24 -22.11
N TYR A 109 15.49 -23.96 -21.70
CA TYR A 109 14.31 -23.17 -21.30
C TYR A 109 14.55 -21.69 -21.65
N ASP A 110 13.48 -20.88 -21.58
CA ASP A 110 13.57 -19.46 -21.83
C ASP A 110 14.18 -18.73 -20.63
N LYS A 111 15.16 -17.85 -20.89
CA LYS A 111 15.81 -17.01 -19.88
C LYS A 111 14.83 -15.98 -19.30
N MET A 112 13.97 -15.40 -20.16
CA MET A 112 12.98 -14.42 -19.80
C MET A 112 11.56 -14.96 -20.02
N ILE A 113 10.74 -14.91 -18.98
CA ILE A 113 9.33 -15.29 -19.06
C ILE A 113 8.51 -14.00 -19.03
N THR A 114 8.23 -13.50 -20.23
CA THR A 114 7.57 -12.20 -20.41
C THR A 114 6.11 -12.20 -20.00
N GLY A 115 5.66 -11.11 -19.41
CA GLY A 115 4.26 -10.90 -19.02
C GLY A 115 3.76 -11.89 -17.98
N SER A 116 4.60 -12.33 -17.05
CA SER A 116 4.18 -13.08 -15.87
C SER A 116 3.31 -12.19 -14.97
N PRO A 117 2.26 -12.70 -14.34
CA PRO A 117 1.43 -11.88 -13.47
C PRO A 117 2.21 -11.41 -12.23
N THR A 118 2.07 -10.13 -11.89
CA THR A 118 2.44 -9.62 -10.56
C THR A 118 1.41 -10.08 -9.53
N VAL A 119 1.60 -9.75 -8.26
CA VAL A 119 0.57 -9.96 -7.22
C VAL A 119 -0.76 -9.26 -7.57
N LEU A 120 -0.73 -8.17 -8.33
CA LEU A 120 -1.90 -7.42 -8.81
C LEU A 120 -2.53 -8.02 -10.07
N GLY A 121 -1.78 -8.89 -10.76
CA GLY A 121 -2.12 -9.43 -12.06
C GLY A 121 -3.32 -10.34 -12.06
N ASP A 122 -3.77 -10.68 -13.25
CA ASP A 122 -4.87 -11.59 -13.50
C ASP A 122 -4.33 -12.97 -13.94
N GLY A 123 -4.94 -14.01 -13.39
CA GLY A 123 -4.76 -15.37 -13.84
C GLY A 123 -3.68 -16.18 -13.15
N ALA A 124 -3.54 -17.40 -13.63
CA ALA A 124 -2.55 -18.36 -13.17
C ALA A 124 -1.14 -17.95 -13.60
N GLY A 125 -0.17 -18.37 -12.81
CA GLY A 125 1.23 -18.24 -13.20
C GLY A 125 1.54 -18.94 -14.52
N LYS A 126 2.59 -18.48 -15.18
CA LYS A 126 3.07 -19.09 -16.44
C LYS A 126 3.93 -20.30 -16.15
N GLU A 127 3.72 -21.36 -16.90
CA GLU A 127 4.58 -22.54 -16.85
C GLU A 127 5.87 -22.32 -17.64
N VAL A 128 6.99 -22.55 -16.99
CA VAL A 128 8.31 -22.61 -17.63
C VAL A 128 8.61 -24.05 -17.95
N LYS A 129 8.67 -24.38 -19.26
CA LYS A 129 8.86 -25.76 -19.75
C LYS A 129 10.22 -25.95 -20.38
N VAL A 130 10.72 -27.21 -20.33
CA VAL A 130 11.85 -27.62 -21.11
C VAL A 130 11.46 -27.56 -22.60
N LYS A 131 12.29 -26.88 -23.40
CA LYS A 131 12.05 -26.70 -24.83
C LYS A 131 12.03 -28.04 -25.58
N SER A 132 11.23 -28.11 -26.64
CA SER A 132 11.20 -29.26 -27.55
C SER A 132 12.53 -29.46 -28.27
N THR A 133 13.36 -28.42 -28.34
CA THR A 133 14.70 -28.41 -28.95
C THR A 133 15.81 -28.82 -28.01
N SER A 134 15.52 -28.95 -26.68
CA SER A 134 16.52 -29.35 -25.69
C SER A 134 17.21 -30.66 -26.08
N PRO A 135 18.52 -30.80 -25.86
CA PRO A 135 19.23 -32.09 -26.07
C PRO A 135 18.72 -33.20 -25.12
N TYR A 136 18.12 -32.84 -24.00
CA TYR A 136 17.59 -33.79 -23.01
C TYR A 136 16.19 -34.29 -23.39
N ILE A 137 16.14 -35.23 -24.37
CA ILE A 137 14.89 -35.76 -24.94
C ILE A 137 13.86 -36.18 -23.89
N PRO A 138 14.18 -36.89 -22.79
CA PRO A 138 13.21 -37.32 -21.78
C PRO A 138 12.56 -36.19 -21.02
N LEU A 139 13.16 -34.99 -21.03
CA LEU A 139 12.67 -33.84 -20.28
C LEU A 139 11.86 -32.86 -21.13
N ARG A 140 11.83 -33.03 -22.46
CA ARG A 140 11.11 -32.13 -23.38
C ARG A 140 9.63 -31.98 -22.99
N GLY A 141 9.18 -30.73 -22.88
CA GLY A 141 7.80 -30.38 -22.52
C GLY A 141 7.46 -30.51 -21.04
N GLN A 142 8.38 -31.02 -20.21
CA GLN A 142 8.15 -31.05 -18.76
C GLN A 142 8.20 -29.64 -18.17
N THR A 143 7.31 -29.37 -17.21
CA THR A 143 7.27 -28.11 -16.47
C THR A 143 8.36 -28.10 -15.40
N LEU A 144 9.29 -27.16 -15.52
CA LEU A 144 10.35 -26.93 -14.54
C LEU A 144 9.84 -26.15 -13.35
N PHE A 145 9.00 -25.16 -13.63
CA PHE A 145 8.56 -24.17 -12.65
C PHE A 145 7.29 -23.50 -13.17
N THR A 146 6.43 -23.08 -12.23
CA THR A 146 5.28 -22.23 -12.54
C THR A 146 5.45 -20.92 -11.78
N THR A 147 5.38 -19.78 -12.47
CA THR A 147 5.46 -18.46 -11.83
C THR A 147 4.29 -18.29 -10.87
N PRO A 148 4.41 -17.42 -9.86
CA PRO A 148 3.28 -17.12 -9.00
C PRO A 148 2.07 -16.62 -9.78
N SER A 149 0.87 -16.89 -9.28
CA SER A 149 -0.38 -16.32 -9.80
C SER A 149 -0.61 -14.92 -9.22
N GLY A 150 -1.39 -14.10 -9.93
CA GLY A 150 -1.89 -12.85 -9.42
C GLY A 150 -3.24 -13.01 -8.72
N PHE A 151 -3.68 -11.96 -8.01
CA PHE A 151 -4.95 -11.92 -7.27
C PHE A 151 -6.03 -11.09 -7.97
N ASN A 152 -5.76 -10.62 -9.18
CA ASN A 152 -6.69 -9.78 -9.97
C ASN A 152 -7.20 -8.56 -9.19
N LEU A 153 -6.31 -7.83 -8.54
CA LEU A 153 -6.65 -6.66 -7.76
C LEU A 153 -6.79 -5.44 -8.69
N LYS A 154 -7.97 -4.83 -8.69
CA LYS A 154 -8.24 -3.59 -9.46
C LYS A 154 -7.96 -2.34 -8.67
N TYR A 155 -8.06 -2.43 -7.36
CA TYR A 155 -7.83 -1.34 -6.41
C TYR A 155 -7.05 -1.86 -5.21
N LEU A 156 -6.21 -1.00 -4.65
CA LEU A 156 -5.52 -1.27 -3.38
C LEU A 156 -6.08 -0.30 -2.33
N PRO A 157 -6.97 -0.75 -1.45
CA PRO A 157 -7.51 0.11 -0.42
C PRO A 157 -6.60 0.17 0.82
N LEU A 158 -6.52 1.34 1.43
CA LEU A 158 -5.97 1.55 2.77
C LEU A 158 -6.95 2.38 3.61
N VAL A 159 -7.24 1.89 4.81
CA VAL A 159 -8.09 2.61 5.77
C VAL A 159 -7.22 3.16 6.89
N ALA A 160 -7.32 4.46 7.14
CA ALA A 160 -6.55 5.15 8.17
C ALA A 160 -7.49 5.93 9.11
N PRO A 161 -7.70 5.46 10.35
CA PRO A 161 -8.24 6.30 11.41
C PRO A 161 -7.32 7.48 11.64
N GLN A 162 -7.88 8.69 11.63
CA GLN A 162 -7.13 9.94 11.78
C GLN A 162 -7.82 10.86 12.77
N ALA A 163 -7.02 11.54 13.58
CA ALA A 163 -7.47 12.64 14.41
C ALA A 163 -6.52 13.82 14.24
N SER A 164 -7.06 15.03 14.34
CA SER A 164 -6.27 16.27 14.41
C SER A 164 -6.78 17.19 15.49
N ILE A 165 -5.91 18.05 16.00
CA ILE A 165 -6.21 19.06 17.01
C ILE A 165 -5.46 20.35 16.72
N GLY A 166 -6.21 21.47 16.74
CA GLY A 166 -5.67 22.81 16.61
C GLY A 166 -4.93 23.26 17.89
N LEU A 167 -3.81 23.91 17.67
CA LEU A 167 -2.91 24.45 18.70
C LEU A 167 -2.75 25.96 18.51
N PRO A 168 -2.22 26.68 19.52
CA PRO A 168 -1.87 28.09 19.33
C PRO A 168 -0.91 28.34 18.17
N LEU A 169 -0.89 29.56 17.66
CA LEU A 169 0.00 30.04 16.58
C LEU A 169 -0.30 29.43 15.20
N GLY A 170 -1.55 29.06 14.94
CA GLY A 170 -1.94 28.46 13.65
C GLY A 170 -1.30 27.10 13.40
N LEU A 171 -1.08 26.32 14.44
CA LEU A 171 -0.54 24.97 14.33
C LEU A 171 -1.68 23.95 14.48
N GLU A 172 -1.55 22.82 13.78
CA GLU A 172 -2.43 21.66 13.94
C GLU A 172 -1.59 20.37 13.94
N VAL A 173 -1.83 19.51 14.91
CA VAL A 173 -1.21 18.18 14.97
C VAL A 173 -2.16 17.15 14.41
N ILE A 174 -1.65 16.24 13.58
CA ILE A 174 -2.38 15.09 13.03
C ILE A 174 -1.80 13.82 13.61
N GLY A 175 -2.68 12.90 14.00
CA GLY A 175 -2.35 11.54 14.39
C GLY A 175 -3.11 10.52 13.56
N ARG A 176 -2.45 9.46 13.12
CA ARG A 176 -3.04 8.24 12.55
C ARG A 176 -2.66 7.06 13.42
N PHE A 177 -3.63 6.21 13.75
CA PHE A 177 -3.33 5.13 14.67
C PHE A 177 -4.23 3.93 14.47
N ILE A 178 -3.62 2.77 14.25
CA ILE A 178 -4.23 1.46 14.42
C ILE A 178 -3.36 0.70 15.42
N PRO A 179 -3.89 0.33 16.60
CA PRO A 179 -3.14 -0.47 17.56
C PRO A 179 -2.79 -1.82 16.93
N THR A 180 -1.86 -2.55 17.54
CA THR A 180 -1.58 -3.91 17.08
C THR A 180 -2.84 -4.77 17.16
N VAL A 181 -3.34 -5.18 16.00
CA VAL A 181 -4.52 -6.02 15.83
C VAL A 181 -4.15 -7.28 15.09
N SER A 182 -4.68 -8.42 15.55
CA SER A 182 -4.55 -9.69 14.84
C SER A 182 -5.40 -9.67 13.58
N LEU A 183 -4.83 -10.18 12.50
CA LEU A 183 -5.50 -10.32 11.22
C LEU A 183 -6.32 -11.62 11.20
N PRO A 184 -7.43 -11.68 10.46
CA PRO A 184 -8.22 -12.90 10.33
C PRO A 184 -7.41 -14.08 9.81
N GLU A 185 -7.89 -15.30 10.10
CA GLU A 185 -7.30 -16.56 9.60
C GLU A 185 -5.81 -16.72 9.96
N ASP A 186 -5.39 -16.21 11.11
CA ASP A 186 -4.00 -16.26 11.60
C ASP A 186 -2.96 -15.64 10.66
N ALA A 187 -3.38 -14.70 9.81
CA ALA A 187 -2.52 -14.03 8.83
C ALA A 187 -1.48 -13.06 9.45
N GLY A 188 -1.35 -13.07 10.78
CA GLY A 188 -0.41 -12.22 11.52
C GLY A 188 -1.06 -11.03 12.19
N LYS A 189 -0.27 -9.98 12.39
CA LYS A 189 -0.67 -8.76 13.11
C LYS A 189 -0.30 -7.52 12.30
N VAL A 190 -1.12 -6.48 12.40
CA VAL A 190 -0.85 -5.17 11.80
C VAL A 190 -0.85 -4.09 12.88
N ASN A 191 0.05 -3.13 12.73
CA ASN A 191 0.12 -1.92 13.52
C ASN A 191 0.40 -0.73 12.59
N PHE A 192 -0.27 0.39 12.85
CA PHE A 192 -0.06 1.61 12.07
C PHE A 192 -0.02 2.83 12.98
N VAL A 193 1.01 3.66 12.82
CA VAL A 193 1.18 4.92 13.52
C VAL A 193 1.65 5.99 12.56
N GLY A 194 1.05 7.16 12.63
CA GLY A 194 1.45 8.33 11.88
C GLY A 194 1.36 9.58 12.74
N PHE A 195 2.25 10.52 12.47
CA PHE A 195 2.29 11.82 13.11
C PHE A 195 2.54 12.90 12.06
N GLY A 196 1.78 13.98 12.14
CA GLY A 196 1.91 15.13 11.26
C GLY A 196 1.76 16.45 11.98
N LEU A 197 2.29 17.48 11.35
CA LEU A 197 2.18 18.86 11.76
C LEU A 197 1.73 19.69 10.56
N ARG A 198 0.80 20.61 10.79
CA ARG A 198 0.35 21.59 9.81
C ARG A 198 0.53 23.00 10.38
N HIS A 199 0.75 23.97 9.50
CA HIS A 199 0.87 25.36 9.90
C HIS A 199 0.13 26.25 8.92
N ASP A 200 -0.72 27.11 9.48
CA ASP A 200 -1.46 28.13 8.78
C ASP A 200 -0.53 29.24 8.27
N ILE A 201 -0.52 29.46 6.97
CA ILE A 201 0.32 30.46 6.31
C ILE A 201 -0.46 31.75 6.03
N ASP A 202 -1.75 31.65 5.75
CA ASP A 202 -2.57 32.82 5.41
C ASP A 202 -2.78 33.74 6.62
N GLN A 203 -2.58 33.28 7.87
CA GLN A 203 -2.55 34.15 9.06
C GLN A 203 -1.55 35.30 8.95
N TYR A 204 -0.52 35.17 8.10
CA TYR A 204 0.51 36.18 7.85
C TYR A 204 0.17 37.09 6.67
N ILE A 205 -0.89 36.80 5.90
CA ILE A 205 -1.24 37.50 4.66
C ILE A 205 -2.64 38.09 4.80
N PRO A 206 -2.79 39.34 5.26
CA PRO A 206 -4.10 39.95 5.47
C PRO A 206 -4.93 39.98 4.18
N LEU A 207 -6.25 39.75 4.33
CA LEU A 207 -7.26 39.85 3.26
C LEU A 207 -7.11 38.79 2.14
N LEU A 208 -6.37 37.73 2.37
CA LEU A 208 -6.31 36.63 1.42
C LEU A 208 -7.67 35.91 1.35
N PRO A 209 -8.29 35.77 0.16
CA PRO A 209 -9.62 35.17 0.04
C PRO A 209 -9.62 33.63 -0.02
N ILE A 210 -8.51 33.00 0.26
CA ILE A 210 -8.27 31.55 0.29
C ILE A 210 -7.44 31.19 1.50
N ASP A 211 -7.59 29.97 1.99
CA ASP A 211 -6.81 29.41 3.08
C ASP A 211 -5.58 28.72 2.52
N ILE A 212 -4.42 28.90 3.15
CA ILE A 212 -3.15 28.30 2.77
C ILE A 212 -2.46 27.72 3.99
N ALA A 213 -2.07 26.45 3.94
CA ALA A 213 -1.30 25.81 4.97
C ALA A 213 -0.13 25.02 4.38
N VAL A 214 0.85 24.71 5.21
CA VAL A 214 1.90 23.75 4.90
C VAL A 214 1.77 22.55 5.83
N HIS A 215 2.21 21.38 5.37
CA HIS A 215 2.17 20.18 6.18
C HIS A 215 3.47 19.38 6.11
N PHE A 216 3.68 18.61 7.17
CA PHE A 216 4.64 17.52 7.25
C PHE A 216 3.95 16.32 7.88
N MET A 217 4.19 15.12 7.35
CA MET A 217 3.68 13.86 7.88
C MET A 217 4.72 12.77 7.80
N THR A 218 4.84 11.98 8.86
CA THR A 218 5.61 10.73 8.86
C THR A 218 4.77 9.60 9.42
N GLN A 219 4.89 8.41 8.83
CA GLN A 219 4.01 7.29 9.14
C GLN A 219 4.78 5.98 9.05
N LYS A 220 4.36 5.01 9.86
CA LYS A 220 4.92 3.67 9.88
C LYS A 220 3.81 2.63 10.01
N LEU A 221 3.76 1.71 9.07
CA LEU A 221 2.92 0.52 9.10
C LEU A 221 3.83 -0.70 9.26
N THR A 222 3.50 -1.58 10.18
CA THR A 222 4.25 -2.80 10.43
C THR A 222 3.31 -4.00 10.35
N ILE A 223 3.73 -5.03 9.61
CA ILE A 223 3.08 -6.34 9.59
C ILE A 223 4.03 -7.33 10.23
N SER A 224 3.52 -8.11 11.20
CA SER A 224 4.26 -9.13 11.92
C SER A 224 3.54 -10.47 11.82
N ASP A 225 4.24 -11.58 12.03
CA ASP A 225 3.61 -12.88 12.22
C ASP A 225 2.92 -12.97 13.61
N ASN A 226 2.29 -14.12 13.89
CA ASN A 226 1.62 -14.35 15.16
C ASN A 226 2.58 -14.42 16.37
N ALA A 227 3.86 -14.66 16.11
CA ALA A 227 4.95 -14.67 17.11
C ALA A 227 5.60 -13.29 17.29
N ASP A 228 5.00 -12.21 16.75
CA ASP A 228 5.49 -10.83 16.78
C ASP A 228 6.82 -10.60 16.02
N LYS A 229 7.24 -11.55 15.19
CA LYS A 229 8.37 -11.34 14.28
C LYS A 229 7.91 -10.44 13.14
N LYS A 230 8.62 -9.32 12.93
CA LYS A 230 8.34 -8.41 11.81
C LYS A 230 8.56 -9.13 10.48
N LEU A 231 7.61 -8.97 9.57
CA LEU A 231 7.66 -9.48 8.20
C LEU A 231 7.88 -8.35 7.22
N LEU A 232 7.26 -7.21 7.48
CA LEU A 232 7.25 -6.06 6.57
C LEU A 232 7.07 -4.78 7.36
N THR A 233 7.83 -3.75 7.00
CA THR A 233 7.68 -2.39 7.53
C THR A 233 7.58 -1.41 6.37
N ALA A 234 6.52 -0.60 6.38
CA ALA A 234 6.39 0.55 5.50
C ALA A 234 6.69 1.84 6.27
N THR A 235 7.43 2.74 5.67
CA THR A 235 7.62 4.11 6.16
C THR A 235 7.18 5.07 5.08
N GLY A 236 6.27 5.99 5.41
CA GLY A 236 5.82 7.06 4.54
C GLY A 236 6.22 8.41 5.12
N THR A 237 6.65 9.32 4.26
CA THR A 237 6.92 10.71 4.61
C THR A 237 6.38 11.60 3.51
N ALA A 238 5.68 12.67 3.89
CA ALA A 238 5.11 13.65 2.97
C ALA A 238 5.24 15.05 3.55
N TYR A 239 5.48 16.04 2.71
CA TYR A 239 5.43 17.45 3.06
C TYR A 239 5.01 18.28 1.85
N GLY A 240 4.28 19.36 2.08
CA GLY A 240 3.75 20.13 0.97
C GLY A 240 2.97 21.36 1.39
N ILE A 241 2.29 21.92 0.40
CA ILE A 241 1.42 23.08 0.52
C ILE A 241 -0.02 22.69 0.21
N GLU A 242 -0.92 23.24 0.98
CA GLU A 242 -2.36 23.05 0.90
C GLU A 242 -3.03 24.38 0.58
N VAL A 243 -4.08 24.33 -0.19
CA VAL A 243 -4.96 25.49 -0.45
C VAL A 243 -6.40 25.05 -0.33
N SER A 244 -7.26 25.93 0.20
CA SER A 244 -8.69 25.69 0.20
C SER A 244 -9.51 26.97 0.06
N LYS A 245 -10.78 26.77 -0.30
CA LYS A 245 -11.79 27.83 -0.32
C LYS A 245 -13.11 27.28 0.18
N SER A 246 -13.56 27.81 1.30
CA SER A 246 -14.87 27.46 1.86
C SER A 246 -15.98 28.25 1.20
N LEU A 247 -17.04 27.53 0.78
CA LEU A 247 -18.26 28.03 0.12
C LEU A 247 -19.47 27.53 0.89
N VAL A 248 -19.87 28.23 1.93
CA VAL A 248 -21.02 27.91 2.80
C VAL A 248 -20.97 26.46 3.34
N LEU A 249 -21.46 25.48 2.55
CA LEU A 249 -21.51 24.05 2.94
C LEU A 249 -20.35 23.25 2.34
N PHE A 250 -19.71 23.76 1.31
CA PHE A 250 -18.66 23.05 0.60
C PHE A 250 -17.32 23.76 0.75
N THR A 251 -16.26 22.98 0.82
CA THR A 251 -14.89 23.47 0.73
C THR A 251 -14.22 22.78 -0.46
N LEU A 252 -13.74 23.56 -1.42
CA LEU A 252 -12.83 23.06 -2.44
C LEU A 252 -11.43 23.11 -1.89
N TYR A 253 -10.68 22.04 -2.03
CA TYR A 253 -9.30 21.96 -1.55
C TYR A 253 -8.40 21.25 -2.52
N GLY A 254 -7.13 21.49 -2.37
CA GLY A 254 -6.10 20.81 -3.13
C GLY A 254 -4.71 21.17 -2.63
N GLY A 255 -3.71 20.65 -3.29
CA GLY A 255 -2.33 20.96 -2.94
C GLY A 255 -1.31 20.20 -3.74
N PHE A 256 -0.08 20.49 -3.42
CA PHE A 256 1.10 19.81 -3.94
C PHE A 256 1.93 19.28 -2.77
N GLN A 257 2.36 18.03 -2.86
CA GLN A 257 3.27 17.45 -1.87
C GLN A 257 4.42 16.70 -2.53
N ILE A 258 5.54 16.70 -1.85
CA ILE A 258 6.67 15.82 -2.11
C ILE A 258 6.56 14.68 -1.12
N GLU A 259 6.79 13.45 -1.59
CA GLU A 259 6.59 12.27 -0.76
C GLU A 259 7.63 11.19 -1.03
N LYS A 260 7.82 10.35 -0.04
CA LYS A 260 8.62 9.14 -0.13
C LYS A 260 7.92 8.03 0.64
N SER A 261 7.92 6.83 0.08
CA SER A 261 7.59 5.61 0.82
C SER A 261 8.69 4.57 0.63
N THR A 262 9.00 3.86 1.70
CA THR A 262 10.01 2.79 1.70
C THR A 262 9.39 1.57 2.38
N TRP A 263 9.63 0.40 1.79
CA TRP A 263 9.17 -0.87 2.26
C TRP A 263 10.37 -1.75 2.56
N ASP A 264 10.50 -2.20 3.81
CA ASP A 264 11.52 -3.14 4.25
C ASP A 264 10.85 -4.49 4.48
N ILE A 265 11.23 -5.48 3.68
CA ILE A 265 10.76 -6.85 3.77
C ILE A 265 11.85 -7.64 4.47
N GLU A 266 11.51 -8.23 5.63
CA GLU A 266 12.44 -9.04 6.40
C GLU A 266 12.69 -10.40 5.75
N SER A 267 13.84 -10.99 6.04
CA SER A 267 14.13 -12.36 5.61
C SER A 267 13.15 -13.34 6.26
N TYR A 268 12.56 -14.20 5.43
CA TYR A 268 11.57 -15.17 5.87
C TYR A 268 11.97 -16.58 5.45
N THR A 269 11.83 -17.54 6.36
CA THR A 269 12.05 -18.96 6.08
C THR A 269 10.69 -19.65 5.98
N PHE A 270 10.41 -20.21 4.82
CA PHE A 270 9.21 -20.99 4.56
C PHE A 270 9.56 -22.47 4.52
N SER A 271 8.78 -23.29 5.25
CA SER A 271 8.87 -24.75 5.19
C SER A 271 7.63 -25.29 4.48
N ASP A 272 7.80 -25.83 3.28
CA ASP A 272 6.72 -26.54 2.59
C ASP A 272 6.48 -27.89 3.27
N VAL A 273 5.36 -28.01 3.96
CA VAL A 273 4.97 -29.22 4.68
C VAL A 273 4.77 -30.42 3.75
N SER A 274 4.41 -30.16 2.47
CA SER A 274 4.13 -31.22 1.48
C SER A 274 5.39 -31.82 0.88
N SER A 275 6.43 -31.02 0.69
CA SER A 275 7.72 -31.45 0.11
C SER A 275 8.83 -31.60 1.13
N GLY A 276 8.64 -31.12 2.38
CA GLY A 276 9.67 -31.05 3.41
C GLY A 276 10.81 -30.08 3.07
N THR A 277 10.63 -29.24 2.05
CA THR A 277 11.67 -28.31 1.58
C THR A 277 11.57 -27.00 2.33
N THR A 278 12.70 -26.55 2.87
CA THR A 278 12.81 -25.23 3.51
C THR A 278 13.43 -24.24 2.51
N VAL A 279 12.74 -23.16 2.23
CA VAL A 279 13.21 -22.10 1.33
C VAL A 279 13.40 -20.82 2.15
N GLN A 280 14.58 -20.24 2.05
CA GLN A 280 14.87 -18.94 2.65
C GLN A 280 14.68 -17.84 1.58
N VAL A 281 13.80 -16.89 1.88
CA VAL A 281 13.61 -15.67 1.09
C VAL A 281 14.48 -14.59 1.73
N PRO A 282 15.50 -14.06 1.04
CA PRO A 282 16.31 -12.97 1.58
C PRO A 282 15.46 -11.71 1.74
N GLY A 283 15.73 -10.93 2.79
CA GLY A 283 15.13 -9.62 2.96
C GLY A 283 15.58 -8.63 1.88
N PHE A 284 14.73 -7.68 1.57
CA PHE A 284 15.03 -6.61 0.61
C PHE A 284 14.21 -5.36 0.92
N SER A 285 14.66 -4.21 0.38
CA SER A 285 13.93 -2.94 0.46
C SER A 285 13.45 -2.50 -0.91
N LEU A 286 12.30 -1.82 -0.92
CA LEU A 286 11.68 -1.20 -2.09
C LEU A 286 11.31 0.24 -1.80
N GLU A 287 11.50 1.14 -2.76
CA GLU A 287 10.97 2.50 -2.72
C GLU A 287 9.69 2.58 -3.56
N GLY A 288 8.71 3.35 -3.08
CA GLY A 288 7.49 3.63 -3.83
C GLY A 288 7.77 4.55 -5.03
N ALA A 289 6.96 4.42 -6.07
CA ALA A 289 7.13 5.16 -7.32
C ALA A 289 6.73 6.64 -7.21
N ASN A 290 5.89 7.00 -6.25
CA ASN A 290 5.49 8.39 -6.06
C ASN A 290 6.59 9.17 -5.33
N THR A 291 7.05 10.24 -5.97
CA THR A 291 7.96 11.23 -5.37
C THR A 291 7.28 12.57 -5.14
N SER A 292 6.19 12.82 -5.87
CA SER A 292 5.35 14.00 -5.73
C SER A 292 3.95 13.71 -6.20
N ARG A 293 2.98 14.51 -5.74
CA ARG A 293 1.59 14.48 -6.21
C ARG A 293 0.96 15.87 -6.18
N PHE A 294 0.03 16.08 -7.11
CA PHE A 294 -1.04 17.06 -6.96
C PHE A 294 -2.31 16.32 -6.55
N HIS A 295 -3.15 16.97 -5.77
CA HIS A 295 -4.50 16.45 -5.51
C HIS A 295 -5.50 17.60 -5.47
N ALA A 296 -6.74 17.27 -5.77
CA ALA A 296 -7.88 18.18 -5.70
C ALA A 296 -9.09 17.42 -5.18
N GLY A 297 -9.88 18.08 -4.35
CA GLY A 297 -11.01 17.46 -3.69
C GLY A 297 -12.09 18.45 -3.27
N ILE A 298 -13.15 17.86 -2.76
CA ILE A 298 -14.30 18.58 -2.21
C ILE A 298 -14.64 18.00 -0.84
N ARG A 299 -14.92 18.87 0.11
CA ARG A 299 -15.47 18.55 1.42
C ARG A 299 -16.85 19.17 1.55
N MET A 300 -17.76 18.46 2.17
CA MET A 300 -19.06 18.95 2.66
C MET A 300 -19.06 18.89 4.18
N LEU A 301 -19.39 20.01 4.82
CA LEU A 301 -19.54 20.09 6.27
C LEU A 301 -21.02 20.31 6.63
N LEU A 302 -21.60 19.32 7.30
CA LEU A 302 -22.99 19.36 7.79
C LEU A 302 -22.98 19.43 9.32
N LEU A 303 -23.15 20.62 9.86
CA LEU A 303 -22.95 20.91 11.28
C LEU A 303 -21.54 20.55 11.74
N PHE A 304 -21.38 19.38 12.30
CA PHE A 304 -20.10 18.82 12.76
C PHE A 304 -19.65 17.57 12.00
N VAL A 305 -20.45 17.08 11.04
CA VAL A 305 -20.09 15.92 10.20
C VAL A 305 -19.44 16.42 8.93
N ASN A 306 -18.20 16.04 8.68
CA ASN A 306 -17.52 16.25 7.40
C ASN A 306 -17.55 14.98 6.56
N ILE A 307 -17.76 15.16 5.26
CA ILE A 307 -17.64 14.12 4.24
C ILE A 307 -16.79 14.73 3.14
N HIS A 308 -15.77 14.03 2.70
CA HIS A 308 -14.87 14.56 1.69
C HIS A 308 -14.39 13.48 0.74
N ALA A 309 -13.98 13.89 -0.44
CA ALA A 309 -13.31 13.05 -1.41
C ALA A 309 -12.32 13.87 -2.23
N ASP A 310 -11.20 13.26 -2.60
CA ASP A 310 -10.18 13.85 -3.46
C ASP A 310 -9.59 12.81 -4.40
N TYR A 311 -8.99 13.32 -5.46
CA TYR A 311 -8.23 12.55 -6.43
C TYR A 311 -6.81 13.08 -6.51
N SER A 312 -5.84 12.18 -6.43
CA SER A 312 -4.42 12.47 -6.53
C SER A 312 -3.87 12.13 -7.90
N PHE A 313 -3.19 13.08 -8.51
CA PHE A 313 -2.45 12.94 -9.77
C PHE A 313 -0.98 12.68 -9.46
N ALA A 314 -0.54 11.46 -9.69
CA ALA A 314 0.82 11.00 -9.42
C ALA A 314 1.16 9.78 -10.29
N THR A 315 2.35 9.22 -10.16
CA THR A 315 2.73 7.97 -10.83
C THR A 315 1.75 6.84 -10.48
N GLN A 316 1.41 6.71 -9.20
CA GLN A 316 0.32 5.87 -8.71
C GLN A 316 -0.81 6.77 -8.22
N PRO A 317 -1.90 6.93 -8.99
CA PRO A 317 -3.01 7.79 -8.63
C PRO A 317 -3.86 7.16 -7.52
N VAL A 318 -4.36 8.01 -6.62
CA VAL A 318 -5.19 7.58 -5.48
C VAL A 318 -6.50 8.34 -5.47
N LEU A 319 -7.60 7.64 -5.34
CA LEU A 319 -8.89 8.19 -4.96
C LEU A 319 -9.02 8.09 -3.45
N THR A 320 -9.26 9.21 -2.78
CA THR A 320 -9.45 9.23 -1.32
C THR A 320 -10.88 9.65 -1.00
N ALA A 321 -11.46 9.04 0.00
CA ALA A 321 -12.72 9.48 0.61
C ALA A 321 -12.61 9.40 2.12
N GLY A 322 -13.39 10.22 2.81
CA GLY A 322 -13.40 10.17 4.26
C GLY A 322 -14.69 10.73 4.86
N VAL A 323 -14.91 10.32 6.10
CA VAL A 323 -16.00 10.82 6.93
C VAL A 323 -15.47 11.05 8.35
N GLY A 324 -15.88 12.14 8.96
CA GLY A 324 -15.43 12.49 10.30
C GLY A 324 -16.37 13.43 11.03
N ILE A 325 -16.00 13.71 12.27
CA ILE A 325 -16.60 14.73 13.12
C ILE A 325 -15.55 15.82 13.29
N SER A 326 -15.91 17.03 12.88
CA SER A 326 -15.08 18.22 12.94
C SER A 326 -15.72 19.27 13.82
N PHE A 327 -14.97 19.78 14.77
CA PHE A 327 -15.41 20.82 15.69
C PHE A 327 -14.36 21.93 15.74
N ARG A 328 -14.80 23.16 15.50
CA ARG A 328 -13.96 24.38 15.51
C ARG A 328 -13.99 25.08 16.82
#